data_c8e2c2aa6c17b6ec0fdb8d225bed1698
#
_entry.id   c8e2c2aa6c17b6ec0fdb8d225bed1698
#
_cell.length_a   1.000
_cell.length_b   1.000
_cell.length_c   1.000
_cell.angle_alpha   90.00
_cell.angle_beta   90.00
_cell.angle_gamma   90.00
#
_symmetry.space_group_name_H-M   'P 1'
#
loop_
_entity.id
_entity.type
_entity.pdbx_description
1 polymer ?
#
loop_
_entity_poly.entity_id
_entity_poly.type
_entity_poly.pdbx_seq_one_letter_code
_entity_poly.pdbx_strand_id
1 'polypeptide(L)'
;ASLAVRRQLQLRYGVDCQIKWPNDLLLNGKKIVGILCESVSYGYQQQGRGILCGIGINLAQPQSYFDAADLPHGTSLALQGAAVDLSTDPAWLAEGLTDFGFDRNLYTFARDGFAPFREEYKAACVNLGRRVTFDLPDGSQGAGEAVDVDAEGRLVVRTDAGEQHV
;
A
#
# COMPACT_ATOMS: atom_id res chain seq x y z
N ALA A 1 -2.26 -5.45 4.02
CA ALA A 1 -0.89 -5.47 3.48
C ALA A 1 -0.13 -4.19 3.83
N SER A 2 -0.55 -3.00 3.39
CA SER A 2 0.19 -1.73 3.56
C SER A 2 0.58 -1.41 5.01
N LEU A 3 -0.30 -1.60 5.99
CA LEU A 3 0.03 -1.41 7.40
C LEU A 3 1.08 -2.40 7.92
N ALA A 4 1.04 -3.65 7.46
CA ALA A 4 2.05 -4.65 7.83
C ALA A 4 3.43 -4.27 7.28
N VAL A 5 3.51 -3.89 6.00
CA VAL A 5 4.76 -3.44 5.37
C VAL A 5 5.28 -2.18 6.06
N ARG A 6 4.43 -1.18 6.32
CA ARG A 6 4.79 0.06 7.03
C ARG A 6 5.42 -0.25 8.39
N ARG A 7 4.83 -1.14 9.17
CA ARG A 7 5.36 -1.56 10.48
C ARG A 7 6.73 -2.25 10.36
N GLN A 8 6.90 -3.14 9.38
CA GLN A 8 8.18 -3.82 9.16
C GLN A 8 9.29 -2.84 8.76
N LEU A 9 8.99 -1.87 7.89
CA LEU A 9 9.95 -0.83 7.51
C LEU A 9 10.31 0.08 8.69
N GLN A 10 9.33 0.42 9.54
CA GLN A 10 9.59 1.17 10.77
C GLN A 10 10.47 0.40 11.75
N LEU A 11 10.20 -0.89 11.97
CA LEU A 11 10.98 -1.74 12.86
C LEU A 11 12.42 -1.91 12.38
N ARG A 12 12.62 -2.13 11.07
CA ARG A 12 13.95 -2.40 10.54
C ARG A 12 14.81 -1.16 10.34
N TYR A 13 14.20 -0.07 9.84
CA TYR A 13 14.93 1.12 9.39
C TYR A 13 14.58 2.40 10.16
N GLY A 14 13.61 2.35 11.08
CA GLY A 14 13.15 3.54 11.80
C GLY A 14 12.41 4.56 10.93
N VAL A 15 11.99 4.18 9.72
CA VAL A 15 11.31 5.09 8.78
C VAL A 15 9.81 5.09 8.99
N ASP A 16 9.17 6.25 8.90
CA ASP A 16 7.72 6.40 8.95
C ASP A 16 7.16 6.64 7.55
N CYS A 17 6.62 5.58 6.96
CA CYS A 17 6.03 5.62 5.63
C CYS A 17 4.57 6.07 5.69
N GLN A 18 4.16 6.86 4.71
CA GLN A 18 2.78 7.24 4.50
C GLN A 18 2.13 6.31 3.46
N ILE A 19 0.81 6.14 3.54
CA ILE A 19 0.04 5.33 2.59
C ILE A 19 -0.56 6.25 1.54
N LYS A 20 -0.25 6.01 0.28
CA LYS A 20 -1.00 6.57 -0.84
C LYS A 20 -2.01 5.51 -1.31
N TRP A 21 -3.28 5.78 -1.05
CA TRP A 21 -4.37 4.89 -1.47
C TRP A 21 -4.31 4.64 -2.99
N PRO A 22 -4.60 3.41 -3.48
CA PRO A 22 -4.99 2.24 -2.67
C PRO A 22 -3.82 1.39 -2.17
N ASN A 23 -2.62 1.45 -2.76
CA ASN A 23 -1.65 0.36 -2.72
C ASN A 23 -0.16 0.77 -2.69
N ASP A 24 0.13 2.05 -2.50
CA ASP A 24 1.51 2.54 -2.49
C ASP A 24 1.93 2.98 -1.08
N LEU A 25 3.21 2.79 -0.74
CA LEU A 25 3.82 3.47 0.39
C LEU A 25 4.81 4.52 -0.09
N LEU A 26 4.73 5.67 0.56
CA LEU A 26 5.61 6.81 0.30
C LEU A 26 6.54 7.05 1.49
N LEU A 27 7.77 7.42 1.19
CA LEU A 27 8.71 7.98 2.16
C LEU A 27 9.16 9.34 1.64
N ASN A 28 8.98 10.40 2.44
CA ASN A 28 9.23 11.79 2.06
C ASN A 28 8.56 12.18 0.72
N GLY A 29 7.32 11.72 0.52
CA GLY A 29 6.52 12.01 -0.67
C GLY A 29 6.88 11.22 -1.93
N LYS A 30 7.87 10.32 -1.87
CA LYS A 30 8.30 9.47 -2.99
C LYS A 30 7.96 8.01 -2.74
N LYS A 31 7.54 7.30 -3.81
CA LYS A 31 7.14 5.89 -3.74
C LYS A 31 8.32 4.97 -3.48
N ILE A 32 8.22 4.17 -2.41
CA ILE A 32 9.18 3.12 -2.08
C ILE A 32 8.59 1.70 -2.09
N VAL A 33 7.26 1.57 -2.00
CA VAL A 33 6.57 0.28 -2.05
C VAL A 33 5.37 0.37 -2.97
N GLY A 34 5.18 -0.68 -3.77
CA GLY A 34 3.95 -0.95 -4.49
C GLY A 34 3.37 -2.31 -4.07
N ILE A 35 2.07 -2.39 -3.87
CA ILE A 35 1.37 -3.60 -3.46
C ILE A 35 0.30 -3.91 -4.51
N LEU A 36 0.28 -5.14 -5.02
CA LEU A 36 -0.73 -5.60 -5.94
C LEU A 36 -1.42 -6.84 -5.36
N CYS A 37 -2.74 -6.78 -5.24
CA CYS A 37 -3.54 -7.91 -4.79
C CYS A 37 -4.44 -8.37 -5.92
N GLU A 38 -4.36 -9.67 -6.24
CA GLU A 38 -5.14 -10.29 -7.31
C GLU A 38 -5.95 -11.47 -6.77
N SER A 39 -7.20 -11.56 -7.17
CA SER A 39 -8.04 -12.72 -6.84
C SER A 39 -7.67 -13.88 -7.76
N VAL A 40 -7.38 -15.03 -7.18
CA VAL A 40 -7.02 -16.25 -7.91
C VAL A 40 -7.97 -17.38 -7.56
N SER A 41 -8.29 -18.20 -8.56
CA SER A 41 -9.03 -19.45 -8.38
C SER A 41 -8.07 -20.62 -8.57
N TYR A 42 -8.19 -21.65 -7.73
CA TYR A 42 -7.32 -22.82 -7.77
C TYR A 42 -8.09 -24.11 -7.48
N GLY A 43 -7.43 -25.25 -7.72
CA GLY A 43 -8.02 -26.58 -7.52
C GLY A 43 -8.83 -27.08 -8.71
N TYR A 44 -9.27 -28.36 -8.60
CA TYR A 44 -10.09 -28.98 -9.63
C TYR A 44 -11.44 -28.24 -9.75
N GLN A 45 -11.82 -27.89 -10.97
CA GLN A 45 -12.99 -27.05 -11.28
C GLN A 45 -13.00 -25.67 -10.60
N GLN A 46 -11.82 -25.11 -10.22
CA GLN A 46 -11.67 -23.78 -9.63
C GLN A 46 -12.51 -23.55 -8.35
N GLN A 47 -12.66 -24.58 -7.53
CA GLN A 47 -13.47 -24.50 -6.30
C GLN A 47 -12.80 -23.73 -5.16
N GLY A 48 -11.45 -23.61 -5.20
CA GLY A 48 -10.69 -22.79 -4.25
C GLY A 48 -10.60 -21.33 -4.73
N ARG A 49 -10.67 -20.40 -3.80
CA ARG A 49 -10.40 -18.97 -4.03
C ARG A 49 -9.31 -18.50 -3.09
N GLY A 50 -8.46 -17.62 -3.57
CA GLY A 50 -7.40 -17.01 -2.80
C GLY A 50 -7.09 -15.61 -3.29
N ILE A 51 -6.21 -14.93 -2.56
CA ILE A 51 -5.66 -13.64 -2.95
C ILE A 51 -4.15 -13.81 -3.06
N LEU A 52 -3.61 -13.50 -4.24
CA LEU A 52 -2.18 -13.35 -4.44
C LEU A 52 -1.80 -11.90 -4.13
N CYS A 53 -0.90 -11.71 -3.17
CA CYS A 53 -0.43 -10.37 -2.79
C CYS A 53 1.04 -10.23 -3.17
N GLY A 54 1.31 -9.45 -4.22
CA GLY A 54 2.66 -9.04 -4.63
C GLY A 54 3.06 -7.76 -3.90
N ILE A 55 4.26 -7.75 -3.30
CA ILE A 55 4.79 -6.59 -2.58
C ILE A 55 6.19 -6.28 -3.13
N GLY A 56 6.31 -5.15 -3.82
CA GLY A 56 7.58 -4.65 -4.32
C GLY A 56 8.14 -3.56 -3.39
N ILE A 57 9.31 -3.77 -2.80
CA ILE A 57 9.98 -2.82 -1.91
C ILE A 57 11.28 -2.34 -2.56
N ASN A 58 11.44 -1.04 -2.75
CA ASN A 58 12.65 -0.45 -3.27
C ASN A 58 13.68 -0.31 -2.14
N LEU A 59 14.63 -1.24 -2.05
CA LEU A 59 15.64 -1.27 -0.99
C LEU A 59 16.82 -0.35 -1.30
N ALA A 60 17.57 -0.65 -2.35
CA ALA A 60 18.85 0.02 -2.64
C ALA A 60 19.02 0.43 -4.12
N GLN A 61 17.94 0.50 -4.90
CA GLN A 61 18.02 0.98 -6.28
C GLN A 61 18.59 2.40 -6.33
N PRO A 62 19.60 2.68 -7.19
CA PRO A 62 20.17 4.01 -7.33
C PRO A 62 19.22 4.94 -8.10
N GLN A 63 19.45 6.26 -8.02
CA GLN A 63 18.62 7.25 -8.73
C GLN A 63 18.55 6.98 -10.23
N SER A 64 19.67 6.56 -10.84
CA SER A 64 19.74 6.22 -12.27
C SER A 64 18.77 5.10 -12.70
N TYR A 65 18.40 4.20 -11.79
CA TYR A 65 17.37 3.18 -12.06
C TYR A 65 16.00 3.83 -12.30
N PHE A 66 15.62 4.79 -11.43
CA PHE A 66 14.34 5.49 -11.55
C PHE A 66 14.31 6.42 -12.75
N ASP A 67 15.42 7.08 -13.04
CA ASP A 67 15.57 7.97 -14.21
C ASP A 67 15.43 7.18 -15.52
N ALA A 68 16.10 6.04 -15.62
CA ALA A 68 16.03 5.17 -16.81
C ALA A 68 14.65 4.52 -17.02
N ALA A 69 13.90 4.32 -15.94
CA ALA A 69 12.54 3.75 -15.97
C ALA A 69 11.44 4.81 -16.10
N ASP A 70 11.80 6.10 -16.25
CA ASP A 70 10.86 7.25 -16.24
C ASP A 70 9.92 7.24 -15.02
N LEU A 71 10.50 7.01 -13.84
CA LEU A 71 9.79 6.98 -12.57
C LEU A 71 10.21 8.15 -11.65
N PRO A 72 9.83 9.40 -11.97
CA PRO A 72 10.32 10.59 -11.27
C PRO A 72 9.88 10.64 -9.79
N HIS A 73 8.82 9.92 -9.44
CA HIS A 73 8.29 9.82 -8.08
C HIS A 73 8.76 8.57 -7.33
N GLY A 74 9.63 7.76 -7.95
CA GLY A 74 10.23 6.59 -7.32
C GLY A 74 11.42 6.97 -6.42
N THR A 75 11.65 6.15 -5.41
CA THR A 75 12.85 6.23 -4.55
C THR A 75 13.12 4.88 -3.91
N SER A 76 14.29 4.73 -3.26
CA SER A 76 14.63 3.56 -2.46
C SER A 76 14.93 3.95 -1.01
N LEU A 77 14.92 2.96 -0.11
CA LEU A 77 15.29 3.18 1.29
C LEU A 77 16.71 3.74 1.43
N ALA A 78 17.66 3.21 0.65
CA ALA A 78 19.04 3.71 0.65
C ALA A 78 19.15 5.17 0.18
N LEU A 79 18.41 5.57 -0.86
CA LEU A 79 18.35 6.98 -1.30
C LEU A 79 17.71 7.90 -0.27
N GLN A 80 16.89 7.36 0.63
CA GLN A 80 16.29 8.10 1.74
C GLN A 80 17.14 8.03 3.01
N GLY A 81 18.36 7.53 2.94
CA GLY A 81 19.33 7.52 4.02
C GLY A 81 19.22 6.33 4.98
N ALA A 82 18.40 5.33 4.69
CA ALA A 82 18.35 4.12 5.49
C ALA A 82 19.59 3.23 5.25
N ALA A 83 20.13 2.65 6.32
CA ALA A 83 21.23 1.69 6.24
C ALA A 83 20.68 0.32 5.77
N VAL A 84 20.76 0.06 4.46
CA VAL A 84 20.25 -1.17 3.84
C VAL A 84 21.39 -2.16 3.64
N ASP A 85 21.18 -3.40 4.11
CA ASP A 85 22.06 -4.54 3.85
C ASP A 85 21.34 -5.58 2.97
N LEU A 86 21.67 -5.59 1.68
CA LEU A 86 21.05 -6.50 0.71
C LEU A 86 21.36 -7.99 0.96
N SER A 87 22.33 -8.31 1.82
CA SER A 87 22.63 -9.71 2.18
C SER A 87 21.66 -10.29 3.21
N THR A 88 21.03 -9.44 4.03
CA THR A 88 20.17 -9.86 5.15
C THR A 88 18.76 -9.30 5.08
N ASP A 89 18.58 -8.07 4.63
CA ASP A 89 17.29 -7.36 4.70
C ASP A 89 16.18 -8.00 3.88
N PRO A 90 16.40 -8.54 2.67
CA PRO A 90 15.34 -9.18 1.92
C PRO A 90 14.73 -10.39 2.66
N ALA A 91 15.57 -11.24 3.26
CA ALA A 91 15.12 -12.39 4.05
C ALA A 91 14.38 -11.94 5.31
N TRP A 92 14.94 -10.97 6.05
CA TRP A 92 14.34 -10.43 7.26
C TRP A 92 12.95 -9.82 7.00
N LEU A 93 12.81 -9.05 5.90
CA LEU A 93 11.53 -8.46 5.52
C LEU A 93 10.51 -9.55 5.11
N ALA A 94 10.94 -10.56 4.35
CA ALA A 94 10.06 -11.65 3.95
C ALA A 94 9.54 -12.43 5.17
N GLU A 95 10.42 -12.82 6.09
CA GLU A 95 10.06 -13.50 7.34
C GLU A 95 9.15 -12.62 8.22
N GLY A 96 9.52 -11.36 8.43
CA GLY A 96 8.73 -10.44 9.23
C GLY A 96 7.34 -10.15 8.65
N LEU A 97 7.20 -10.15 7.33
CA LEU A 97 5.90 -9.99 6.68
C LEU A 97 5.04 -11.25 6.80
N THR A 98 5.62 -12.45 6.67
CA THR A 98 4.87 -13.72 6.80
C THR A 98 4.50 -14.02 8.23
N ASP A 99 5.48 -14.07 9.16
CA ASP A 99 5.28 -14.58 10.51
C ASP A 99 4.61 -13.58 11.47
N PHE A 100 4.90 -12.29 11.35
CA PHE A 100 4.41 -11.27 12.28
C PHE A 100 3.47 -10.24 11.65
N GLY A 101 3.60 -10.00 10.36
CA GLY A 101 2.86 -8.96 9.66
C GLY A 101 1.51 -9.43 9.15
N PHE A 102 1.48 -10.60 8.52
CA PHE A 102 0.27 -11.08 7.86
C PHE A 102 -0.59 -11.97 8.73
N ASP A 103 -0.05 -12.96 9.43
CA ASP A 103 -0.86 -13.95 10.15
C ASP A 103 -1.82 -13.30 11.14
N ARG A 104 -1.33 -12.42 11.99
CA ARG A 104 -2.16 -11.74 12.98
C ARG A 104 -3.20 -10.82 12.33
N ASN A 105 -2.80 -10.09 11.29
CA ASN A 105 -3.67 -9.16 10.58
C ASN A 105 -4.69 -9.90 9.71
N LEU A 106 -4.31 -11.04 9.09
CA LEU A 106 -5.22 -11.84 8.27
C LEU A 106 -6.34 -12.46 9.09
N TYR A 107 -6.04 -12.98 10.28
CA TYR A 107 -7.08 -13.51 11.19
C TYR A 107 -8.11 -12.44 11.55
N THR A 108 -7.64 -11.26 11.94
CA THR A 108 -8.50 -10.12 12.27
C THR A 108 -9.30 -9.68 11.05
N PHE A 109 -8.63 -9.55 9.89
CA PHE A 109 -9.27 -9.14 8.64
C PHE A 109 -10.33 -10.16 8.15
N ALA A 110 -10.02 -11.45 8.24
CA ALA A 110 -10.95 -12.50 7.83
C ALA A 110 -12.22 -12.55 8.69
N ARG A 111 -12.10 -12.20 9.98
CA ARG A 111 -13.22 -12.19 10.93
C ARG A 111 -14.00 -10.88 10.89
N ASP A 112 -13.31 -9.75 10.90
CA ASP A 112 -13.88 -8.43 11.20
C ASP A 112 -13.78 -7.45 10.02
N GLY A 113 -13.22 -7.88 8.88
CA GLY A 113 -13.02 -7.03 7.72
C GLY A 113 -11.98 -5.94 7.94
N PHE A 114 -12.15 -4.81 7.25
CA PHE A 114 -11.22 -3.69 7.31
C PHE A 114 -11.40 -2.80 8.55
N ALA A 115 -12.57 -2.81 9.16
CA ALA A 115 -12.95 -1.90 10.24
C ALA A 115 -11.90 -1.75 11.37
N PRO A 116 -11.26 -2.84 11.88
CA PRO A 116 -10.25 -2.73 12.94
C PRO A 116 -8.97 -1.98 12.52
N PHE A 117 -8.72 -1.87 11.22
CA PHE A 117 -7.51 -1.24 10.67
C PHE A 117 -7.76 0.19 10.18
N ARG A 118 -9.02 0.60 10.09
CA ARG A 118 -9.45 1.83 9.43
C ARG A 118 -8.79 3.07 10.00
N GLU A 119 -8.81 3.26 11.31
CA GLU A 119 -8.27 4.47 11.93
C GLU A 119 -6.75 4.57 11.78
N GLU A 120 -6.02 3.45 11.94
CA GLU A 120 -4.57 3.42 11.69
C GLU A 120 -4.24 3.70 10.23
N TYR A 121 -5.02 3.16 9.31
CA TYR A 121 -4.87 3.40 7.87
C TYR A 121 -5.12 4.87 7.53
N LYS A 122 -6.21 5.46 8.03
CA LYS A 122 -6.54 6.89 7.82
C LYS A 122 -5.46 7.81 8.34
N ALA A 123 -4.93 7.54 9.52
CA ALA A 123 -3.86 8.33 10.11
C ALA A 123 -2.58 8.36 9.26
N ALA A 124 -2.33 7.31 8.47
CA ALA A 124 -1.20 7.22 7.55
C ALA A 124 -1.52 7.64 6.12
N CYS A 125 -2.79 7.84 5.75
CA CYS A 125 -3.25 8.05 4.38
C CYS A 125 -3.03 9.49 3.92
N VAL A 126 -2.11 9.68 2.94
CA VAL A 126 -1.79 11.02 2.40
C VAL A 126 -2.86 11.61 1.49
N ASN A 127 -3.81 10.80 1.02
CA ASN A 127 -4.87 11.29 0.14
C ASN A 127 -5.89 12.13 0.88
N LEU A 128 -6.11 11.88 2.18
CA LEU A 128 -7.13 12.59 2.95
C LEU A 128 -6.83 14.08 3.07
N GLY A 129 -7.86 14.89 2.86
CA GLY A 129 -7.80 16.35 2.80
C GLY A 129 -7.17 16.89 1.51
N ARG A 130 -6.94 16.05 0.50
CA ARG A 130 -6.35 16.47 -0.79
C ARG A 130 -7.33 16.28 -1.92
N ARG A 131 -7.16 17.10 -2.96
CA ARG A 131 -7.85 16.90 -4.24
C ARG A 131 -7.24 15.69 -4.95
N VAL A 132 -8.10 14.78 -5.38
CA VAL A 132 -7.74 13.55 -6.10
C VAL A 132 -8.54 13.45 -7.39
N THR A 133 -8.00 12.71 -8.36
CA THR A 133 -8.72 12.24 -9.55
C THR A 133 -8.89 10.73 -9.46
N PHE A 134 -9.97 10.20 -10.01
CA PHE A 134 -10.29 8.78 -10.02
C PHE A 134 -11.03 8.40 -11.30
N ASP A 135 -10.89 7.15 -11.72
CA ASP A 135 -11.58 6.64 -12.89
C ASP A 135 -12.96 6.10 -12.48
N LEU A 136 -13.97 6.42 -13.28
CA LEU A 136 -15.32 5.92 -13.13
C LEU A 136 -15.52 4.63 -13.96
N PRO A 137 -16.51 3.77 -13.62
CA PRO A 137 -16.76 2.52 -14.34
C PRO A 137 -17.04 2.68 -15.84
N ASP A 138 -17.50 3.85 -16.26
CA ASP A 138 -17.77 4.19 -17.67
C ASP A 138 -16.52 4.66 -18.43
N GLY A 139 -15.35 4.71 -17.75
CA GLY A 139 -14.08 5.16 -18.30
C GLY A 139 -13.87 6.67 -18.26
N SER A 140 -14.83 7.44 -17.75
CA SER A 140 -14.65 8.87 -17.49
C SER A 140 -13.86 9.11 -16.21
N GLN A 141 -13.34 10.34 -16.04
CA GLN A 141 -12.62 10.71 -14.83
C GLN A 141 -13.45 11.62 -13.93
N GLY A 142 -13.47 11.26 -12.65
CA GLY A 142 -13.97 12.11 -11.58
C GLY A 142 -12.85 12.85 -10.86
N ALA A 143 -13.21 13.93 -10.16
CA ALA A 143 -12.28 14.63 -9.30
C ALA A 143 -13.02 15.22 -8.08
N GLY A 144 -12.34 15.28 -6.94
CA GLY A 144 -12.90 15.83 -5.72
C GLY A 144 -11.90 15.83 -4.57
N GLU A 145 -12.36 16.15 -3.37
CA GLU A 145 -11.57 16.07 -2.15
C GLU A 145 -11.74 14.70 -1.50
N ALA A 146 -10.64 14.02 -1.24
CA ALA A 146 -10.65 12.78 -0.46
C ALA A 146 -10.93 13.09 1.01
N VAL A 147 -12.08 12.68 1.52
CA VAL A 147 -12.56 13.07 2.86
C VAL A 147 -12.50 11.93 3.87
N ASP A 148 -12.56 10.68 3.41
CA ASP A 148 -12.55 9.51 4.30
C ASP A 148 -12.04 8.25 3.58
N VAL A 149 -11.86 7.19 4.35
CA VAL A 149 -11.77 5.80 3.89
C VAL A 149 -12.87 5.04 4.62
N ASP A 150 -13.78 4.39 3.89
CA ASP A 150 -14.93 3.72 4.48
C ASP A 150 -14.60 2.37 5.15
N ALA A 151 -15.63 1.69 5.66
CA ALA A 151 -15.48 0.42 6.37
C ALA A 151 -15.01 -0.73 5.47
N GLU A 152 -15.16 -0.60 4.16
CA GLU A 152 -14.72 -1.54 3.14
C GLU A 152 -13.33 -1.21 2.58
N GLY A 153 -12.73 -0.06 3.00
CA GLY A 153 -11.41 0.39 2.56
C GLY A 153 -11.43 1.21 1.27
N ARG A 154 -12.62 1.63 0.79
CA ARG A 154 -12.75 2.50 -0.38
C ARG A 154 -12.46 3.95 0.01
N LEU A 155 -11.86 4.71 -0.89
CA LEU A 155 -11.67 6.13 -0.68
C LEU A 155 -13.00 6.87 -0.89
N VAL A 156 -13.39 7.70 0.06
CA VAL A 156 -14.57 8.55 -0.05
C VAL A 156 -14.14 9.91 -0.57
N VAL A 157 -14.66 10.27 -1.73
CA VAL A 157 -14.32 11.52 -2.41
C VAL A 157 -15.55 12.42 -2.48
N ARG A 158 -15.46 13.61 -1.93
CA ARG A 158 -16.49 14.65 -2.03
C ARG A 158 -16.35 15.38 -3.35
N THR A 159 -17.37 15.31 -4.18
CA THR A 159 -17.49 15.98 -5.47
C THR A 159 -18.63 17.00 -5.43
N ASP A 160 -18.79 17.81 -6.48
CA ASP A 160 -19.91 18.74 -6.63
C ASP A 160 -21.28 18.01 -6.71
N ALA A 161 -21.26 16.74 -7.13
CA ALA A 161 -22.46 15.89 -7.23
C ALA A 161 -22.75 15.08 -5.94
N GLY A 162 -21.91 15.20 -4.91
CA GLY A 162 -22.01 14.44 -3.67
C GLY A 162 -20.81 13.53 -3.40
N GLU A 163 -20.92 12.67 -2.41
CA GLU A 163 -19.85 11.74 -2.05
C GLU A 163 -19.84 10.52 -2.98
N GLN A 164 -18.63 10.15 -3.42
CA GLN A 164 -18.34 8.98 -4.24
C GLN A 164 -17.42 8.04 -3.45
N HIS A 165 -17.71 6.73 -3.49
CA HIS A 165 -16.87 5.66 -2.90
C HIS A 165 -16.12 4.96 -4.03
N VAL A 166 -14.83 5.18 -4.12
CA VAL A 166 -13.97 4.72 -5.21
C VAL A 166 -12.98 3.65 -4.75
#